data_cfe28b73cca817068024b05a0ac89775
#
_entry.id   cfe28b73cca817068024b05a0ac89775
#
_cell.length_a   1.000
_cell.length_b   1.000
_cell.length_c   1.000
_cell.angle_alpha   90.00
_cell.angle_beta   90.00
_cell.angle_gamma   90.00
#
_symmetry.space_group_name_H-M   'P 1'
#
loop_
_entity.id
_entity.type
_entity.pdbx_description
1 polymer ?
#
loop_
_entity_poly.entity_id
_entity_poly.type
_entity_poly.pdbx_seq_one_letter_code
_entity_poly.pdbx_strand_id
1 'polypeptide(L)'
;MNFALEEEHQMLKDLVARFVREQLIPLEAGVLAREAEGGQLTLLPQEQDKLDGLSHELGLWGLDAPAEMGGADLPVVAMVGVNEELGKTITPYDLPPDSPNLRMLLKTADAAQRARYLEPYARGETVSAIAISEPGAGGDPAMMTTRAERDGDDWVLNGRKIWISRAARADWTIVMAVTDKARGARGGISAFLVDRGTPGFKVERRIPMIGGASTYEVVLEDCRVAHTQLLGPEGQGFAPMQARLSSRRVQMAAWCIGRAQRALDMLCEYAPQRRTFGAALADRQAIQWWVADAATRIHACRLMTYEAAARIDAGEEARTQVSMIKVFATEMAWDVIDHAMQAFGAMGMTKEMPLQQMANETRLMRIYEGPSEVHRWVIARDLLGLKR
;
A
#
# COMPACT_ATOMS: atom_id res chain seq x y z
N MET A 1 -13.90 -8.68 24.83
CA MET A 1 -12.86 -8.33 23.85
C MET A 1 -11.68 -7.73 24.60
N ASN A 2 -10.48 -8.26 24.39
CA ASN A 2 -9.26 -7.60 24.87
C ASN A 2 -8.77 -6.68 23.74
N PHE A 3 -8.67 -5.37 24.00
CA PHE A 3 -8.22 -4.38 23.02
C PHE A 3 -6.71 -4.07 23.15
N ALA A 4 -6.01 -4.68 24.12
CA ALA A 4 -4.58 -4.54 24.26
C ALA A 4 -3.87 -5.49 23.29
N LEU A 5 -2.81 -4.99 22.65
CA LEU A 5 -1.88 -5.85 21.94
C LEU A 5 -1.18 -6.79 22.93
N GLU A 6 -0.76 -7.95 22.47
CA GLU A 6 0.15 -8.80 23.20
C GLU A 6 1.46 -8.05 23.47
N GLU A 7 2.13 -8.36 24.58
CA GLU A 7 3.30 -7.59 25.02
C GLU A 7 4.40 -7.53 23.97
N GLU A 8 4.68 -8.66 23.30
CA GLU A 8 5.67 -8.73 22.22
C GLU A 8 5.29 -7.90 21.00
N HIS A 9 4.01 -7.87 20.62
CA HIS A 9 3.52 -7.01 19.54
C HIS A 9 3.59 -5.51 19.91
N GLN A 10 3.36 -5.17 21.17
CA GLN A 10 3.53 -3.81 21.65
C GLN A 10 5.00 -3.40 21.64
N MET A 11 5.91 -4.27 22.08
CA MET A 11 7.36 -4.02 22.03
C MET A 11 7.84 -3.81 20.59
N LEU A 12 7.35 -4.58 19.64
CA LEU A 12 7.67 -4.38 18.21
C LEU A 12 7.14 -3.04 17.71
N LYS A 13 5.88 -2.70 18.02
CA LYS A 13 5.32 -1.38 17.67
C LYS A 13 6.18 -0.25 18.21
N ASP A 14 6.63 -0.34 19.46
CA ASP A 14 7.49 0.67 20.10
C ASP A 14 8.87 0.74 19.43
N LEU A 15 9.44 -0.39 19.02
CA LEU A 15 10.67 -0.45 18.24
C LEU A 15 10.53 0.27 16.91
N VAL A 16 9.45 -0.02 16.16
CA VAL A 16 9.16 0.65 14.88
C VAL A 16 8.88 2.14 15.09
N ALA A 17 8.16 2.52 16.15
CA ALA A 17 7.93 3.92 16.49
C ALA A 17 9.25 4.69 16.71
N ARG A 18 10.21 4.07 17.40
CA ARG A 18 11.55 4.63 17.59
C ARG A 18 12.31 4.72 16.26
N PHE A 19 12.29 3.68 15.44
CA PHE A 19 12.93 3.68 14.11
C PHE A 19 12.37 4.81 13.24
N VAL A 20 11.04 4.97 13.18
CA VAL A 20 10.38 6.05 12.44
C VAL A 20 10.83 7.43 12.96
N ARG A 21 10.76 7.65 14.28
CA ARG A 21 11.08 8.93 14.88
C ARG A 21 12.56 9.32 14.70
N GLU A 22 13.48 8.36 14.83
CA GLU A 22 14.91 8.62 14.89
C GLU A 22 15.62 8.48 13.55
N GLN A 23 15.08 7.68 12.61
CA GLN A 23 15.73 7.41 11.34
C GLN A 23 14.94 7.93 10.12
N LEU A 24 13.61 7.84 10.12
CA LEU A 24 12.81 8.23 8.95
C LEU A 24 12.39 9.71 8.98
N ILE A 25 11.82 10.19 10.06
CA ILE A 25 11.36 11.60 10.16
C ILE A 25 12.49 12.61 9.92
N PRO A 26 13.73 12.41 10.39
CA PRO A 26 14.82 13.35 10.12
C PRO A 26 15.19 13.50 8.64
N LEU A 27 14.84 12.53 7.79
CA LEU A 27 15.11 12.58 6.34
C LEU A 27 14.06 13.39 5.56
N GLU A 28 12.91 13.68 6.15
CA GLU A 28 11.76 14.30 5.45
C GLU A 28 12.11 15.65 4.83
N ALA A 29 12.83 16.49 5.54
CA ALA A 29 13.22 17.80 5.02
C ALA A 29 14.06 17.68 3.74
N GLY A 30 15.01 16.74 3.69
CA GLY A 30 15.82 16.47 2.51
C GLY A 30 15.01 15.89 1.34
N VAL A 31 14.09 14.97 1.65
CA VAL A 31 13.18 14.38 0.65
C VAL A 31 12.26 15.43 0.03
N LEU A 32 11.66 16.30 0.86
CA LEU A 32 10.80 17.39 0.41
C LEU A 32 11.56 18.45 -0.40
N ALA A 33 12.78 18.79 0.00
CA ALA A 33 13.62 19.73 -0.73
C ALA A 33 13.93 19.22 -2.16
N ARG A 34 14.33 17.95 -2.29
CA ARG A 34 14.58 17.31 -3.59
C ARG A 34 13.32 17.27 -4.48
N GLU A 35 12.16 16.98 -3.89
CA GLU A 35 10.89 17.00 -4.63
C GLU A 35 10.49 18.41 -5.05
N ALA A 36 10.75 19.43 -4.20
CA ALA A 36 10.49 20.83 -4.52
C ALA A 36 11.31 21.35 -5.71
N GLU A 37 12.53 20.82 -5.91
CA GLU A 37 13.41 21.13 -7.05
C GLU A 37 13.04 20.35 -8.33
N GLY A 38 11.91 19.68 -8.36
CA GLY A 38 11.40 18.91 -9.50
C GLY A 38 11.86 17.46 -9.55
N GLY A 39 12.48 16.97 -8.49
CA GLY A 39 12.84 15.56 -8.32
C GLY A 39 11.63 14.66 -8.03
N GLN A 40 11.91 13.40 -7.77
CA GLN A 40 10.93 12.46 -7.24
C GLN A 40 11.02 12.42 -5.73
N LEU A 41 9.92 12.04 -5.09
CA LEU A 41 9.92 11.72 -3.66
C LEU A 41 10.62 10.37 -3.47
N THR A 42 11.95 10.40 -3.34
CA THR A 42 12.79 9.19 -3.22
C THR A 42 13.92 9.42 -2.23
N LEU A 43 14.41 8.33 -1.67
CA LEU A 43 15.65 8.30 -0.91
C LEU A 43 16.85 8.36 -1.86
N LEU A 44 17.97 8.92 -1.39
CA LEU A 44 19.26 8.74 -2.04
C LEU A 44 19.76 7.30 -1.82
N PRO A 45 20.59 6.74 -2.71
CA PRO A 45 21.14 5.39 -2.53
C PRO A 45 21.76 5.17 -1.14
N GLN A 46 22.58 6.10 -0.67
CA GLN A 46 23.21 6.01 0.64
C GLN A 46 22.23 6.12 1.82
N GLU A 47 21.11 6.84 1.67
CA GLU A 47 20.04 6.90 2.66
C GLU A 47 19.30 5.55 2.70
N GLN A 48 19.01 4.95 1.53
CA GLN A 48 18.39 3.65 1.40
C GLN A 48 19.27 2.56 2.02
N ASP A 49 20.56 2.48 1.61
CA ASP A 49 21.51 1.47 2.09
C ASP A 49 21.66 1.50 3.62
N LYS A 50 21.72 2.72 4.20
CA LYS A 50 21.80 2.90 5.66
C LYS A 50 20.54 2.38 6.35
N LEU A 51 19.35 2.71 5.81
CA LEU A 51 18.07 2.29 6.40
C LEU A 51 17.89 0.76 6.25
N ASP A 52 18.28 0.19 5.13
CA ASP A 52 18.23 -1.25 4.88
C ASP A 52 19.12 -2.00 5.87
N GLY A 53 20.37 -1.57 6.04
CA GLY A 53 21.30 -2.15 7.01
C GLY A 53 20.75 -2.09 8.44
N LEU A 54 20.30 -0.91 8.87
CA LEU A 54 19.78 -0.72 10.21
C LEU A 54 18.48 -1.49 10.46
N SER A 55 17.55 -1.48 9.53
CA SER A 55 16.28 -2.22 9.69
C SER A 55 16.50 -3.74 9.69
N HIS A 56 17.49 -4.22 8.93
CA HIS A 56 17.91 -5.62 8.98
C HIS A 56 18.51 -5.99 10.34
N GLU A 57 19.46 -5.18 10.85
CA GLU A 57 20.06 -5.38 12.18
C GLU A 57 19.01 -5.38 13.31
N LEU A 58 17.96 -4.57 13.18
CA LEU A 58 16.85 -4.51 14.13
C LEU A 58 15.82 -5.64 13.98
N GLY A 59 16.00 -6.55 13.01
CA GLY A 59 15.08 -7.65 12.75
C GLY A 59 13.72 -7.21 12.18
N LEU A 60 13.69 -6.10 11.45
CA LEU A 60 12.46 -5.53 10.88
C LEU A 60 12.17 -6.04 9.45
N TRP A 61 12.96 -6.96 8.92
CA TRP A 61 12.73 -7.57 7.61
C TRP A 61 11.88 -8.82 7.73
N GLY A 62 11.04 -9.07 6.73
CA GLY A 62 10.23 -10.30 6.67
C GLY A 62 9.24 -10.45 7.83
N LEU A 63 8.75 -9.35 8.41
CA LEU A 63 7.88 -9.40 9.58
C LEU A 63 6.64 -10.27 9.38
N ASP A 64 6.04 -10.25 8.19
CA ASP A 64 4.87 -11.07 7.82
C ASP A 64 5.21 -12.25 6.88
N ALA A 65 6.50 -12.51 6.65
CA ALA A 65 6.97 -13.67 5.92
C ALA A 65 7.04 -14.90 6.83
N PRO A 66 6.79 -16.12 6.31
CA PRO A 66 6.87 -17.34 7.08
C PRO A 66 8.24 -17.58 7.74
N ALA A 67 8.24 -18.16 8.93
CA ALA A 67 9.47 -18.48 9.67
C ALA A 67 10.43 -19.41 8.89
N GLU A 68 9.90 -20.33 8.09
CA GLU A 68 10.68 -21.23 7.21
C GLU A 68 11.47 -20.48 6.13
N MET A 69 11.11 -19.22 5.85
CA MET A 69 11.80 -18.32 4.91
C MET A 69 12.67 -17.28 5.62
N GLY A 70 12.86 -17.42 6.92
CA GLY A 70 13.61 -16.48 7.76
C GLY A 70 12.82 -15.27 8.22
N GLY A 71 11.49 -15.26 8.05
CA GLY A 71 10.60 -14.22 8.52
C GLY A 71 10.13 -14.41 9.97
N ALA A 72 9.37 -13.45 10.48
CA ALA A 72 8.82 -13.48 11.84
C ALA A 72 7.40 -14.07 11.93
N ASP A 73 6.78 -14.39 10.79
CA ASP A 73 5.41 -14.95 10.66
C ASP A 73 4.35 -14.21 11.50
N LEU A 74 4.46 -12.88 11.55
CA LEU A 74 3.58 -12.08 12.39
C LEU A 74 2.14 -12.08 11.89
N PRO A 75 1.15 -12.12 12.82
CA PRO A 75 -0.25 -12.01 12.48
C PRO A 75 -0.59 -10.61 11.94
N VAL A 76 -1.69 -10.52 11.21
CA VAL A 76 -2.15 -9.24 10.63
C VAL A 76 -2.41 -8.19 11.71
N VAL A 77 -2.88 -8.60 12.88
CA VAL A 77 -3.07 -7.72 14.05
C VAL A 77 -1.77 -7.04 14.47
N ALA A 78 -0.65 -7.76 14.54
CA ALA A 78 0.66 -7.16 14.85
C ALA A 78 1.11 -6.18 13.75
N MET A 79 0.89 -6.56 12.49
CA MET A 79 1.23 -5.72 11.33
C MET A 79 0.42 -4.43 11.25
N VAL A 80 -0.77 -4.36 11.84
CA VAL A 80 -1.52 -3.08 11.98
C VAL A 80 -0.72 -2.09 12.81
N GLY A 81 -0.18 -2.51 13.97
CA GLY A 81 0.65 -1.66 14.82
C GLY A 81 1.91 -1.15 14.11
N VAL A 82 2.63 -2.04 13.43
CA VAL A 82 3.82 -1.71 12.62
C VAL A 82 3.48 -0.66 11.55
N ASN A 83 2.44 -0.90 10.78
CA ASN A 83 2.05 0.00 9.68
C ASN A 83 1.45 1.33 10.16
N GLU A 84 0.82 1.37 11.33
CA GLU A 84 0.40 2.62 11.96
C GLU A 84 1.61 3.52 12.25
N GLU A 85 2.69 2.97 12.79
CA GLU A 85 3.91 3.73 13.06
C GLU A 85 4.60 4.17 11.76
N LEU A 86 4.75 3.29 10.77
CA LEU A 86 5.29 3.66 9.45
C LEU A 86 4.44 4.73 8.75
N GLY A 87 3.13 4.74 8.99
CA GLY A 87 2.22 5.77 8.48
C GLY A 87 2.51 7.17 8.99
N LYS A 88 3.24 7.35 10.09
CA LYS A 88 3.56 8.66 10.67
C LYS A 88 4.65 9.42 9.89
N THR A 89 5.32 8.81 8.94
CA THR A 89 6.34 9.49 8.13
C THR A 89 5.93 9.62 6.66
N ILE A 90 6.50 10.62 5.98
CA ILE A 90 6.42 10.78 4.52
C ILE A 90 7.70 10.29 3.83
N THR A 91 8.70 9.87 4.59
CA THR A 91 9.92 9.29 4.02
C THR A 91 9.54 8.00 3.29
N PRO A 92 9.88 7.87 1.98
CA PRO A 92 9.41 6.77 1.14
C PRO A 92 10.24 5.50 1.37
N TYR A 93 10.15 4.96 2.59
CA TYR A 93 10.82 3.73 2.99
C TYR A 93 9.79 2.65 3.34
N ASP A 94 9.92 1.49 2.70
CA ASP A 94 9.12 0.31 2.99
C ASP A 94 10.02 -0.75 3.63
N LEU A 95 9.58 -1.38 4.72
CA LEU A 95 10.27 -2.54 5.29
C LEU A 95 10.15 -3.74 4.32
N PRO A 96 11.25 -4.43 3.98
CA PRO A 96 11.20 -5.60 3.12
C PRO A 96 10.46 -6.80 3.74
N PRO A 97 9.73 -7.59 2.92
CA PRO A 97 9.42 -7.35 1.51
C PRO A 97 8.43 -6.20 1.33
N ASP A 98 8.67 -5.40 0.32
CA ASP A 98 8.06 -4.08 0.09
C ASP A 98 6.56 -4.09 -0.30
N SER A 99 5.94 -5.25 -0.44
CA SER A 99 4.58 -5.35 -0.97
C SER A 99 3.91 -6.67 -0.57
N PRO A 100 2.57 -6.67 -0.45
CA PRO A 100 1.81 -7.90 -0.20
C PRO A 100 1.77 -8.88 -1.38
N ASN A 101 2.63 -8.71 -2.41
CA ASN A 101 2.85 -9.72 -3.44
C ASN A 101 3.31 -11.05 -2.86
N LEU A 102 4.01 -11.02 -1.71
CA LEU A 102 4.34 -12.18 -0.88
C LEU A 102 3.11 -13.09 -0.67
N ARG A 103 1.97 -12.51 -0.26
CA ARG A 103 0.74 -13.26 0.01
C ARG A 103 0.17 -13.98 -1.21
N MET A 104 0.35 -13.41 -2.40
CA MET A 104 -0.07 -14.07 -3.63
C MET A 104 0.85 -15.24 -3.98
N LEU A 105 2.18 -15.05 -3.87
CA LEU A 105 3.16 -16.09 -4.13
C LEU A 105 3.04 -17.26 -3.15
N LEU A 106 2.90 -17.00 -1.85
CA LEU A 106 2.71 -18.03 -0.83
C LEU A 106 1.55 -18.98 -1.15
N LYS A 107 0.49 -18.42 -1.74
CA LYS A 107 -0.74 -19.17 -2.06
C LYS A 107 -0.66 -19.94 -3.37
N THR A 108 0.14 -19.46 -4.34
CA THR A 108 0.02 -19.93 -5.73
C THR A 108 1.31 -20.45 -6.35
N ALA A 109 2.49 -20.09 -5.80
CA ALA A 109 3.77 -20.48 -6.37
C ALA A 109 4.05 -21.99 -6.15
N ASP A 110 4.46 -22.67 -7.22
CA ASP A 110 5.00 -24.02 -7.14
C ASP A 110 6.43 -24.03 -6.55
N ALA A 111 7.02 -25.21 -6.37
CA ALA A 111 8.34 -25.35 -5.75
C ALA A 111 9.46 -24.61 -6.50
N ALA A 112 9.45 -24.62 -7.83
CA ALA A 112 10.44 -23.93 -8.65
C ALA A 112 10.26 -22.41 -8.59
N GLN A 113 9.02 -21.94 -8.62
CA GLN A 113 8.68 -20.53 -8.47
C GLN A 113 8.97 -20.01 -7.06
N ARG A 114 8.76 -20.84 -6.02
CA ARG A 114 9.16 -20.51 -4.64
C ARG A 114 10.65 -20.26 -4.54
N ALA A 115 11.47 -21.19 -5.02
CA ALA A 115 12.93 -21.05 -4.98
C ALA A 115 13.43 -19.85 -5.78
N ARG A 116 12.83 -19.56 -6.94
CA ARG A 116 13.29 -18.51 -7.84
C ARG A 116 12.80 -17.12 -7.46
N TYR A 117 11.53 -16.97 -7.05
CA TYR A 117 10.88 -15.67 -6.85
C TYR A 117 10.50 -15.40 -5.40
N LEU A 118 9.89 -16.39 -4.73
CA LEU A 118 9.33 -16.16 -3.40
C LEU A 118 10.40 -16.04 -2.32
N GLU A 119 11.35 -16.97 -2.26
CA GLU A 119 12.38 -16.99 -1.22
C GLU A 119 13.30 -15.76 -1.26
N PRO A 120 13.88 -15.37 -2.43
CA PRO A 120 14.66 -14.15 -2.52
C PRO A 120 13.84 -12.90 -2.18
N TYR A 121 12.56 -12.89 -2.59
CA TYR A 121 11.67 -11.79 -2.28
C TYR A 121 11.32 -11.68 -0.79
N ALA A 122 11.06 -12.82 -0.12
CA ALA A 122 10.81 -12.86 1.32
C ALA A 122 12.02 -12.35 2.14
N ARG A 123 13.24 -12.59 1.66
CA ARG A 123 14.48 -12.08 2.26
C ARG A 123 14.82 -10.64 1.88
N GLY A 124 13.97 -9.95 1.08
CA GLY A 124 14.21 -8.58 0.65
C GLY A 124 15.30 -8.42 -0.43
N GLU A 125 15.79 -9.54 -1.03
CA GLU A 125 16.85 -9.53 -2.05
C GLU A 125 16.36 -9.07 -3.42
N THR A 126 15.04 -9.13 -3.68
CA THR A 126 14.42 -8.72 -4.95
C THR A 126 13.24 -7.80 -4.73
N VAL A 127 12.99 -6.93 -5.71
CA VAL A 127 11.86 -6.01 -5.75
C VAL A 127 10.83 -6.50 -6.75
N SER A 128 9.56 -6.45 -6.38
CA SER A 128 8.47 -6.89 -7.26
C SER A 128 7.53 -5.76 -7.66
N ALA A 129 6.86 -5.94 -8.79
CA ALA A 129 5.71 -5.15 -9.20
C ALA A 129 4.50 -6.04 -9.49
N ILE A 130 3.30 -5.45 -9.52
CA ILE A 130 2.10 -6.11 -10.03
C ILE A 130 1.41 -5.22 -11.06
N ALA A 131 1.10 -5.77 -12.22
CA ALA A 131 0.52 -5.10 -13.35
C ALA A 131 -0.92 -5.60 -13.59
N ILE A 132 -1.90 -4.84 -13.05
CA ILE A 132 -3.33 -5.17 -13.10
C ILE A 132 -4.05 -4.20 -14.03
N SER A 133 -4.03 -2.90 -13.70
CA SER A 133 -4.81 -1.85 -14.35
C SER A 133 -4.40 -1.61 -15.79
N GLU A 134 -5.39 -1.27 -16.63
CA GLU A 134 -5.21 -0.90 -18.03
C GLU A 134 -5.86 0.47 -18.31
N PRO A 135 -5.54 1.14 -19.42
CA PRO A 135 -6.19 2.40 -19.79
C PRO A 135 -7.71 2.34 -19.80
N GLY A 136 -8.30 1.18 -20.13
CA GLY A 136 -9.75 0.93 -20.16
C GLY A 136 -10.30 0.13 -18.98
N ALA A 137 -9.46 -0.34 -18.05
CA ALA A 137 -9.85 -1.22 -16.94
C ALA A 137 -9.14 -0.84 -15.63
N GLY A 138 -9.72 0.12 -14.90
CA GLY A 138 -9.22 0.60 -13.61
C GLY A 138 -10.00 0.01 -12.43
N GLY A 139 -11.10 0.64 -12.04
CA GLY A 139 -11.94 0.20 -10.91
C GLY A 139 -12.62 -1.15 -11.10
N ASP A 140 -12.79 -1.60 -12.33
CA ASP A 140 -13.22 -2.94 -12.70
C ASP A 140 -12.10 -3.70 -13.44
N PRO A 141 -11.23 -4.41 -12.73
CA PRO A 141 -10.13 -5.14 -13.35
C PRO A 141 -10.57 -6.36 -14.15
N ALA A 142 -11.84 -6.79 -14.04
CA ALA A 142 -12.39 -7.87 -14.85
C ALA A 142 -12.55 -7.48 -16.33
N MET A 143 -12.54 -6.18 -16.62
CA MET A 143 -12.62 -5.64 -17.99
C MET A 143 -11.26 -5.55 -18.70
N MET A 144 -10.19 -6.11 -18.12
CA MET A 144 -8.86 -6.09 -18.75
C MET A 144 -8.87 -6.77 -20.11
N THR A 145 -8.01 -6.28 -20.99
CA THR A 145 -7.87 -6.71 -22.39
C THR A 145 -6.50 -7.28 -22.73
N THR A 146 -5.50 -7.09 -21.86
CA THR A 146 -4.20 -7.78 -22.01
C THR A 146 -4.46 -9.27 -22.09
N ARG A 147 -4.01 -9.91 -23.17
CA ARG A 147 -4.23 -11.33 -23.43
C ARG A 147 -2.94 -12.12 -23.29
N ALA A 148 -3.06 -13.38 -22.94
CA ALA A 148 -2.01 -14.37 -23.00
C ALA A 148 -2.52 -15.55 -23.84
N GLU A 149 -1.82 -15.86 -24.91
CA GLU A 149 -2.16 -16.92 -25.87
C GLU A 149 -1.07 -17.99 -25.84
N ARG A 150 -1.47 -19.26 -25.91
CA ARG A 150 -0.50 -20.38 -25.97
C ARG A 150 0.20 -20.41 -27.32
N ASP A 151 1.52 -20.64 -27.29
CA ASP A 151 2.34 -20.90 -28.46
C ASP A 151 3.30 -22.05 -28.14
N GLY A 152 2.90 -23.27 -28.48
CA GLY A 152 3.57 -24.50 -28.02
C GLY A 152 3.45 -24.65 -26.50
N ASP A 153 4.58 -24.83 -25.84
CA ASP A 153 4.66 -24.92 -24.39
C ASP A 153 4.77 -23.56 -23.69
N ASP A 154 4.87 -22.46 -24.45
CA ASP A 154 5.03 -21.11 -23.92
C ASP A 154 3.74 -20.31 -24.00
N TRP A 155 3.80 -19.09 -23.46
CA TRP A 155 2.76 -18.08 -23.54
C TRP A 155 3.28 -16.82 -24.25
N VAL A 156 2.45 -16.21 -25.07
CA VAL A 156 2.69 -14.90 -25.68
C VAL A 156 1.73 -13.90 -25.12
N LEU A 157 2.25 -12.89 -24.41
CA LEU A 157 1.49 -11.83 -23.78
C LEU A 157 1.49 -10.59 -24.66
N ASN A 158 0.27 -10.04 -24.88
CA ASN A 158 0.08 -8.80 -25.64
C ASN A 158 -0.90 -7.89 -24.91
N GLY A 159 -0.52 -6.62 -24.73
CA GLY A 159 -1.38 -5.64 -24.09
C GLY A 159 -0.62 -4.46 -23.49
N ARG A 160 -1.35 -3.69 -22.69
CA ARG A 160 -0.83 -2.47 -22.08
C ARG A 160 -1.35 -2.32 -20.65
N LYS A 161 -0.44 -2.09 -19.71
CA LYS A 161 -0.73 -1.86 -18.30
C LYS A 161 -0.36 -0.44 -17.92
N ILE A 162 -1.10 0.16 -16.99
CA ILE A 162 -0.90 1.56 -16.58
C ILE A 162 -1.02 1.69 -15.06
N TRP A 163 -0.43 2.74 -14.51
CA TRP A 163 -0.37 3.01 -13.08
C TRP A 163 0.42 1.95 -12.28
N ILE A 164 1.46 1.37 -12.89
CA ILE A 164 2.23 0.31 -12.26
C ILE A 164 3.34 0.93 -11.40
N SER A 165 3.20 0.82 -10.09
CA SER A 165 4.22 1.25 -9.14
C SER A 165 5.45 0.33 -9.24
N ARG A 166 6.64 0.90 -9.06
CA ARG A 166 7.93 0.18 -9.03
C ARG A 166 8.34 -0.50 -10.33
N ALA A 167 7.57 -0.45 -11.42
CA ALA A 167 7.90 -1.16 -12.66
C ALA A 167 9.32 -0.89 -13.17
N ALA A 168 9.85 0.33 -12.98
CA ALA A 168 11.20 0.68 -13.43
C ALA A 168 12.32 0.04 -12.60
N ARG A 169 12.05 -0.37 -11.36
CA ARG A 169 13.06 -0.98 -10.46
C ARG A 169 12.78 -2.44 -10.11
N ALA A 170 11.60 -2.96 -10.46
CA ALA A 170 11.23 -4.35 -10.16
C ALA A 170 12.15 -5.34 -10.91
N ASP A 171 12.58 -6.39 -10.23
CA ASP A 171 13.34 -7.50 -10.83
C ASP A 171 12.41 -8.43 -11.61
N TRP A 172 11.17 -8.51 -11.18
CA TRP A 172 10.10 -9.25 -11.85
C TRP A 172 8.74 -8.60 -11.57
N THR A 173 7.78 -8.87 -12.44
CA THR A 173 6.42 -8.30 -12.38
C THR A 173 5.38 -9.40 -12.48
N ILE A 174 4.39 -9.41 -11.57
CA ILE A 174 3.17 -10.21 -11.74
C ILE A 174 2.30 -9.51 -12.76
N VAL A 175 2.10 -10.10 -13.92
CA VAL A 175 1.23 -9.57 -14.98
C VAL A 175 -0.08 -10.33 -15.01
N MET A 176 -1.21 -9.62 -14.82
CA MET A 176 -2.54 -10.21 -14.97
C MET A 176 -2.96 -10.14 -16.43
N ALA A 177 -3.35 -11.28 -17.03
CA ALA A 177 -3.77 -11.35 -18.43
C ALA A 177 -4.96 -12.30 -18.61
N VAL A 178 -5.76 -12.03 -19.65
CA VAL A 178 -6.88 -12.86 -20.06
C VAL A 178 -6.37 -14.06 -20.85
N THR A 179 -6.66 -15.26 -20.36
CA THR A 179 -6.40 -16.54 -21.06
C THR A 179 -7.68 -17.14 -21.65
N ASP A 180 -8.84 -16.81 -21.08
CA ASP A 180 -10.15 -17.20 -21.62
C ASP A 180 -11.17 -16.06 -21.45
N LYS A 181 -11.42 -15.33 -22.54
CA LYS A 181 -12.34 -14.20 -22.53
C LYS A 181 -13.80 -14.59 -22.19
N ALA A 182 -14.22 -15.80 -22.55
CA ALA A 182 -15.60 -16.24 -22.33
C ALA A 182 -15.91 -16.45 -20.84
N ARG A 183 -14.89 -16.81 -20.04
CA ARG A 183 -15.03 -17.04 -18.60
C ARG A 183 -14.91 -15.76 -17.76
N GLY A 184 -14.38 -14.66 -18.33
CA GLY A 184 -14.18 -13.40 -17.61
C GLY A 184 -13.42 -13.59 -16.30
N ALA A 185 -13.78 -12.86 -15.24
CA ALA A 185 -13.14 -12.97 -13.92
C ALA A 185 -13.29 -14.33 -13.23
N ARG A 186 -14.22 -15.17 -13.69
CA ARG A 186 -14.53 -16.49 -13.10
C ARG A 186 -13.82 -17.63 -13.84
N GLY A 187 -12.53 -17.53 -14.03
CA GLY A 187 -11.73 -18.58 -14.65
C GLY A 187 -11.11 -18.19 -15.99
N GLY A 188 -11.15 -16.91 -16.35
CA GLY A 188 -10.56 -16.43 -17.61
C GLY A 188 -9.34 -15.50 -17.42
N ILE A 189 -8.90 -15.24 -16.18
CA ILE A 189 -7.77 -14.38 -15.89
C ILE A 189 -6.68 -15.18 -15.18
N SER A 190 -5.49 -15.16 -15.76
CA SER A 190 -4.27 -15.79 -15.23
C SER A 190 -3.26 -14.76 -14.75
N ALA A 191 -2.32 -15.20 -13.95
CA ALA A 191 -1.19 -14.40 -13.50
C ALA A 191 0.12 -14.98 -14.05
N PHE A 192 1.03 -14.12 -14.49
CA PHE A 192 2.32 -14.50 -15.06
C PHE A 192 3.45 -13.78 -14.35
N LEU A 193 4.53 -14.48 -14.05
CA LEU A 193 5.77 -13.92 -13.55
C LEU A 193 6.64 -13.52 -14.75
N VAL A 194 6.85 -12.22 -14.92
CA VAL A 194 7.63 -11.68 -16.03
C VAL A 194 8.89 -11.04 -15.49
N ASP A 195 10.03 -11.59 -15.84
CA ASP A 195 11.34 -11.08 -15.40
C ASP A 195 11.68 -9.76 -16.08
N ARG A 196 12.46 -8.92 -15.40
CA ARG A 196 13.07 -7.75 -16.01
C ARG A 196 13.90 -8.15 -17.23
N GLY A 197 13.75 -7.44 -18.32
CA GLY A 197 14.50 -7.69 -19.55
C GLY A 197 13.92 -8.79 -20.44
N THR A 198 12.78 -9.41 -20.06
CA THR A 198 12.08 -10.33 -20.98
C THR A 198 11.77 -9.60 -22.29
N PRO A 199 12.16 -10.16 -23.46
CA PRO A 199 11.84 -9.58 -24.75
C PRO A 199 10.34 -9.33 -24.91
N GLY A 200 9.96 -8.14 -25.39
CA GLY A 200 8.57 -7.74 -25.50
C GLY A 200 7.95 -7.15 -24.23
N PHE A 201 8.62 -7.22 -23.08
CA PHE A 201 8.20 -6.50 -21.86
C PHE A 201 8.95 -5.19 -21.73
N LYS A 202 8.24 -4.06 -21.81
CA LYS A 202 8.83 -2.73 -21.84
C LYS A 202 8.15 -1.78 -20.85
N VAL A 203 8.94 -1.13 -20.01
CA VAL A 203 8.50 0.03 -19.23
C VAL A 203 8.55 1.24 -20.15
N GLU A 204 7.38 1.64 -20.69
CA GLU A 204 7.28 2.60 -21.78
C GLU A 204 7.53 4.03 -21.31
N ARG A 205 6.90 4.43 -20.21
CA ARG A 205 7.08 5.77 -19.68
C ARG A 205 6.76 5.88 -18.19
N ARG A 206 7.38 6.84 -17.56
CA ARG A 206 7.02 7.29 -16.22
C ARG A 206 5.81 8.22 -16.30
N ILE A 207 4.90 8.06 -15.35
CA ILE A 207 3.74 8.92 -15.16
C ILE A 207 3.91 9.62 -13.80
N PRO A 208 4.29 10.91 -13.78
CA PRO A 208 4.37 11.69 -12.55
C PRO A 208 2.98 11.83 -11.90
N MET A 209 2.95 11.68 -10.59
CA MET A 209 1.75 11.80 -9.77
C MET A 209 1.89 12.98 -8.81
N ILE A 210 0.78 13.39 -8.19
CA ILE A 210 0.83 14.39 -7.11
C ILE A 210 1.76 13.91 -5.98
N GLY A 211 2.39 14.86 -5.31
CA GLY A 211 3.30 14.56 -4.18
C GLY A 211 4.58 13.84 -4.58
N GLY A 212 5.08 14.05 -5.81
CA GLY A 212 6.36 13.50 -6.27
C GLY A 212 6.37 11.98 -6.49
N ALA A 213 5.26 11.28 -6.25
CA ALA A 213 5.12 9.87 -6.56
C ALA A 213 5.18 9.59 -8.07
N SER A 214 5.51 8.38 -8.45
CA SER A 214 5.53 7.96 -9.85
C SER A 214 4.94 6.58 -10.02
N THR A 215 4.19 6.43 -11.10
CA THR A 215 3.77 5.15 -11.65
C THR A 215 4.26 5.01 -13.08
N TYR A 216 4.08 3.85 -13.65
CA TYR A 216 4.61 3.56 -14.98
C TYR A 216 3.56 2.94 -15.88
N GLU A 217 3.72 3.19 -17.16
CA GLU A 217 3.06 2.46 -18.21
C GLU A 217 3.98 1.32 -18.67
N VAL A 218 3.39 0.13 -18.82
CA VAL A 218 4.08 -1.09 -19.27
C VAL A 218 3.39 -1.61 -20.51
N VAL A 219 4.17 -1.94 -21.51
CA VAL A 219 3.71 -2.50 -22.78
C VAL A 219 4.23 -3.92 -22.93
N LEU A 220 3.37 -4.80 -23.40
CA LEU A 220 3.69 -6.18 -23.75
C LEU A 220 3.43 -6.35 -25.26
N GLU A 221 4.46 -6.61 -26.01
CA GLU A 221 4.43 -6.82 -27.47
C GLU A 221 5.12 -8.14 -27.79
N ASP A 222 4.33 -9.15 -28.13
CA ASP A 222 4.78 -10.52 -28.33
C ASP A 222 5.72 -11.00 -27.21
N CYS A 223 5.39 -10.60 -25.98
CA CYS A 223 6.17 -10.91 -24.80
C CYS A 223 6.04 -12.41 -24.46
N ARG A 224 7.07 -13.17 -24.82
CA ARG A 224 7.12 -14.62 -24.62
C ARG A 224 7.60 -14.95 -23.21
N VAL A 225 6.81 -15.76 -22.51
CA VAL A 225 7.15 -16.32 -21.20
C VAL A 225 6.96 -17.83 -21.19
N ALA A 226 7.84 -18.54 -20.50
CA ALA A 226 7.77 -19.99 -20.40
C ALA A 226 6.51 -20.42 -19.63
N HIS A 227 6.02 -21.63 -19.89
CA HIS A 227 4.87 -22.19 -19.15
C HIS A 227 5.12 -22.21 -17.63
N THR A 228 6.34 -22.43 -17.21
CA THR A 228 6.75 -22.41 -15.79
C THR A 228 6.64 -21.04 -15.12
N GLN A 229 6.38 -19.99 -15.87
CA GLN A 229 6.14 -18.62 -15.37
C GLN A 229 4.63 -18.32 -15.19
N LEU A 230 3.74 -19.24 -15.53
CA LEU A 230 2.32 -19.16 -15.17
C LEU A 230 2.21 -19.37 -13.65
N LEU A 231 1.74 -18.37 -12.93
CA LEU A 231 1.61 -18.39 -11.48
C LEU A 231 0.27 -18.99 -11.05
N GLY A 232 0.32 -20.22 -10.55
CA GLY A 232 -0.88 -21.01 -10.24
C GLY A 232 -1.57 -21.59 -11.49
N PRO A 233 -2.75 -22.23 -11.34
CA PRO A 233 -3.49 -22.81 -12.46
C PRO A 233 -4.01 -21.75 -13.44
N GLU A 234 -4.07 -22.10 -14.72
CA GLU A 234 -4.65 -21.26 -15.77
C GLU A 234 -6.07 -20.81 -15.41
N GLY A 235 -6.36 -19.54 -15.62
CA GLY A 235 -7.65 -18.92 -15.32
C GLY A 235 -7.89 -18.62 -13.84
N GLN A 236 -7.01 -19.02 -12.93
CA GLN A 236 -7.22 -18.89 -11.48
C GLN A 236 -6.39 -17.75 -10.83
N GLY A 237 -5.93 -16.77 -11.60
CA GLY A 237 -5.16 -15.63 -11.08
C GLY A 237 -5.98 -14.59 -10.32
N PHE A 238 -7.29 -14.49 -10.58
CA PHE A 238 -8.12 -13.40 -10.05
C PHE A 238 -8.34 -13.48 -8.52
N ALA A 239 -8.62 -14.65 -7.97
CA ALA A 239 -8.88 -14.82 -6.55
C ALA A 239 -7.64 -14.57 -5.65
N PRO A 240 -6.44 -15.09 -5.98
CA PRO A 240 -5.20 -14.74 -5.27
C PRO A 240 -4.86 -13.24 -5.35
N MET A 241 -5.10 -12.61 -6.50
CA MET A 241 -4.95 -11.16 -6.64
C MET A 241 -5.88 -10.41 -5.68
N GLN A 242 -7.15 -10.82 -5.53
CA GLN A 242 -8.07 -10.18 -4.59
C GLN A 242 -7.62 -10.36 -3.12
N ALA A 243 -7.08 -11.52 -2.75
CA ALA A 243 -6.52 -11.75 -1.42
C ALA A 243 -5.33 -10.81 -1.14
N ARG A 244 -4.43 -10.66 -2.11
CA ARG A 244 -3.31 -9.70 -2.05
C ARG A 244 -3.83 -8.26 -1.87
N LEU A 245 -4.87 -7.86 -2.60
CA LEU A 245 -5.48 -6.54 -2.48
C LEU A 245 -6.08 -6.32 -1.07
N SER A 246 -6.67 -7.35 -0.46
CA SER A 246 -7.23 -7.26 0.89
C SER A 246 -6.16 -6.97 1.94
N SER A 247 -5.02 -7.64 1.89
CA SER A 247 -3.87 -7.35 2.78
C SER A 247 -3.38 -5.91 2.63
N ARG A 248 -3.26 -5.42 1.39
CA ARG A 248 -2.84 -4.03 1.14
C ARG A 248 -3.82 -3.00 1.70
N ARG A 249 -5.11 -3.28 1.68
CA ARG A 249 -6.15 -2.38 2.21
C ARG A 249 -6.09 -2.25 3.73
N VAL A 250 -5.80 -3.33 4.46
CA VAL A 250 -5.55 -3.27 5.92
C VAL A 250 -4.32 -2.43 6.21
N GLN A 251 -3.23 -2.66 5.51
CA GLN A 251 -2.00 -1.87 5.61
C GLN A 251 -2.26 -0.38 5.34
N MET A 252 -3.01 -0.05 4.29
CA MET A 252 -3.40 1.33 3.98
C MET A 252 -4.22 1.99 5.09
N ALA A 253 -5.17 1.26 5.70
CA ALA A 253 -5.95 1.78 6.80
C ALA A 253 -5.04 2.13 7.99
N ALA A 254 -4.08 1.28 8.31
CA ALA A 254 -3.09 1.53 9.37
C ALA A 254 -2.21 2.76 9.04
N TRP A 255 -1.72 2.90 7.81
CA TRP A 255 -0.99 4.10 7.38
C TRP A 255 -1.82 5.38 7.51
N CYS A 256 -3.11 5.33 7.14
CA CYS A 256 -4.01 6.48 7.30
C CYS A 256 -4.20 6.86 8.76
N ILE A 257 -4.29 5.89 9.67
CA ILE A 257 -4.37 6.13 11.12
C ILE A 257 -3.10 6.84 11.59
N GLY A 258 -1.92 6.35 11.21
CA GLY A 258 -0.64 6.96 11.58
C GLY A 258 -0.49 8.39 11.07
N ARG A 259 -0.83 8.65 9.79
CA ARG A 259 -0.81 10.00 9.20
C ARG A 259 -1.77 10.95 9.88
N ALA A 260 -3.00 10.52 10.12
CA ALA A 260 -4.01 11.33 10.79
C ALA A 260 -3.59 11.63 12.23
N GLN A 261 -3.04 10.66 12.96
CA GLN A 261 -2.53 10.86 14.32
C GLN A 261 -1.42 11.91 14.34
N ARG A 262 -0.43 11.81 13.45
CA ARG A 262 0.64 12.80 13.37
C ARG A 262 0.13 14.19 13.02
N ALA A 263 -0.80 14.31 12.07
CA ALA A 263 -1.38 15.62 11.72
C ALA A 263 -2.16 16.22 12.90
N LEU A 264 -2.88 15.40 13.66
CA LEU A 264 -3.56 15.81 14.89
C LEU A 264 -2.56 16.26 15.95
N ASP A 265 -1.48 15.51 16.17
CA ASP A 265 -0.44 15.85 17.14
C ASP A 265 0.22 17.20 16.80
N MET A 266 0.55 17.43 15.52
CA MET A 266 1.05 18.72 15.03
C MET A 266 0.06 19.85 15.26
N LEU A 267 -1.24 19.63 14.99
CA LEU A 267 -2.29 20.62 15.26
C LEU A 267 -2.38 20.95 16.76
N CYS A 268 -2.36 19.94 17.63
CA CYS A 268 -2.43 20.09 19.07
C CYS A 268 -1.21 20.85 19.64
N GLU A 269 -0.03 20.65 19.06
CA GLU A 269 1.18 21.38 19.44
C GLU A 269 1.15 22.84 18.97
N TYR A 270 0.70 23.07 17.74
CA TYR A 270 0.72 24.41 17.11
C TYR A 270 -0.39 25.33 17.63
N ALA A 271 -1.62 24.83 17.80
CA ALA A 271 -2.78 25.67 18.09
C ALA A 271 -2.67 26.48 19.38
N PRO A 272 -2.09 26.01 20.50
CA PRO A 272 -1.87 26.81 21.70
C PRO A 272 -0.84 27.94 21.52
N GLN A 273 0.13 27.76 20.63
CA GLN A 273 1.25 28.70 20.41
C GLN A 273 0.85 29.81 19.43
N ARG A 274 0.04 29.50 18.42
CA ARG A 274 -0.38 30.46 17.40
C ARG A 274 -1.46 31.41 17.90
N ARG A 275 -1.20 32.70 17.89
CA ARG A 275 -2.14 33.75 18.31
C ARG A 275 -2.67 34.55 17.11
N THR A 276 -3.99 34.79 17.08
CA THR A 276 -4.66 35.64 16.10
C THR A 276 -5.80 36.40 16.79
N PHE A 277 -6.02 37.67 16.44
CA PHE A 277 -7.07 38.48 17.03
C PHE A 277 -7.07 38.44 18.57
N GLY A 278 -5.87 38.51 19.19
CA GLY A 278 -5.72 38.59 20.64
C GLY A 278 -5.83 37.27 21.42
N ALA A 279 -6.16 36.14 20.78
CA ALA A 279 -6.32 34.83 21.45
C ALA A 279 -5.53 33.74 20.74
N ALA A 280 -5.25 32.61 21.43
CA ALA A 280 -4.66 31.43 20.82
C ALA A 280 -5.67 30.78 19.84
N LEU A 281 -5.15 30.05 18.83
CA LEU A 281 -6.03 29.26 17.97
C LEU A 281 -6.77 28.19 18.78
N ALA A 282 -6.13 27.60 19.79
CA ALA A 282 -6.73 26.61 20.68
C ALA A 282 -7.96 27.14 21.44
N ASP A 283 -8.12 28.48 21.60
CA ASP A 283 -9.28 29.10 22.23
C ASP A 283 -10.49 29.19 21.28
N ARG A 284 -10.30 28.87 19.99
CA ARG A 284 -11.36 28.92 18.99
C ARG A 284 -12.16 27.64 18.98
N GLN A 285 -13.47 27.72 19.13
CA GLN A 285 -14.39 26.58 19.19
C GLN A 285 -14.26 25.66 17.97
N ALA A 286 -14.07 26.20 16.75
CA ALA A 286 -13.88 25.41 15.54
C ALA A 286 -12.64 24.52 15.62
N ILE A 287 -11.52 25.03 16.15
CA ILE A 287 -10.28 24.26 16.34
C ILE A 287 -10.50 23.13 17.38
N GLN A 288 -11.18 23.45 18.48
CA GLN A 288 -11.51 22.46 19.52
C GLN A 288 -12.39 21.32 18.97
N TRP A 289 -13.35 21.63 18.10
CA TRP A 289 -14.17 20.62 17.44
C TRP A 289 -13.35 19.78 16.45
N TRP A 290 -12.49 20.38 15.64
CA TRP A 290 -11.61 19.62 14.74
C TRP A 290 -10.73 18.63 15.50
N VAL A 291 -10.15 19.04 16.63
CA VAL A 291 -9.34 18.18 17.50
C VAL A 291 -10.18 17.04 18.08
N ALA A 292 -11.35 17.33 18.61
CA ALA A 292 -12.24 16.34 19.22
C ALA A 292 -12.75 15.31 18.19
N ASP A 293 -13.22 15.80 17.04
CA ASP A 293 -13.71 14.94 15.94
C ASP A 293 -12.59 14.09 15.35
N ALA A 294 -11.39 14.65 15.16
CA ALA A 294 -10.22 13.93 14.69
C ALA A 294 -9.85 12.79 15.65
N ALA A 295 -9.72 13.08 16.95
CA ALA A 295 -9.39 12.08 17.96
C ALA A 295 -10.43 10.95 18.00
N THR A 296 -11.72 11.29 17.97
CA THR A 296 -12.83 10.32 17.97
C THR A 296 -12.80 9.42 16.74
N ARG A 297 -12.63 10.01 15.55
CA ARG A 297 -12.62 9.26 14.28
C ARG A 297 -11.37 8.40 14.11
N ILE A 298 -10.20 8.87 14.54
CA ILE A 298 -8.95 8.08 14.57
C ILE A 298 -9.13 6.87 15.48
N HIS A 299 -9.70 7.06 16.68
CA HIS A 299 -9.97 5.98 17.62
C HIS A 299 -10.92 4.93 17.02
N ALA A 300 -12.02 5.36 16.44
CA ALA A 300 -12.98 4.46 15.79
C ALA A 300 -12.32 3.70 14.63
N CYS A 301 -11.55 4.38 13.78
CA CYS A 301 -10.83 3.77 12.66
C CYS A 301 -9.84 2.70 13.13
N ARG A 302 -9.10 2.98 14.20
CA ARG A 302 -8.15 2.03 14.80
C ARG A 302 -8.86 0.76 15.27
N LEU A 303 -9.97 0.88 16.00
CA LEU A 303 -10.74 -0.27 16.44
C LEU A 303 -11.31 -1.10 15.27
N MET A 304 -11.86 -0.45 14.25
CA MET A 304 -12.35 -1.12 13.05
C MET A 304 -11.21 -1.87 12.32
N THR A 305 -10.02 -1.29 12.26
CA THR A 305 -8.88 -1.89 11.57
C THR A 305 -8.36 -3.12 12.32
N TYR A 306 -8.25 -3.05 13.65
CA TYR A 306 -7.88 -4.20 14.47
C TYR A 306 -8.96 -5.31 14.42
N GLU A 307 -10.24 -4.97 14.39
CA GLU A 307 -11.33 -5.95 14.23
C GLU A 307 -11.22 -6.68 12.88
N ALA A 308 -11.00 -5.95 11.78
CA ALA A 308 -10.82 -6.55 10.47
C ALA A 308 -9.57 -7.45 10.40
N ALA A 309 -8.46 -7.03 11.03
CA ALA A 309 -7.24 -7.81 11.13
C ALA A 309 -7.44 -9.10 11.93
N ALA A 310 -8.09 -9.03 13.10
CA ALA A 310 -8.37 -10.19 13.93
C ALA A 310 -9.25 -11.24 13.25
N ARG A 311 -10.22 -10.80 12.42
CA ARG A 311 -11.01 -11.73 11.57
C ARG A 311 -10.15 -12.46 10.55
N ILE A 312 -9.23 -11.73 9.91
CA ILE A 312 -8.30 -12.34 8.94
C ILE A 312 -7.42 -13.38 9.63
N ASP A 313 -6.87 -13.07 10.80
CA ASP A 313 -6.03 -13.98 11.58
C ASP A 313 -6.82 -15.22 12.06
N ALA A 314 -8.11 -15.06 12.34
CA ALA A 314 -9.03 -16.16 12.65
C ALA A 314 -9.46 -16.99 11.41
N GLY A 315 -9.02 -16.61 10.19
CA GLY A 315 -9.44 -17.27 8.95
C GLY A 315 -10.88 -16.97 8.53
N GLU A 316 -11.50 -15.93 9.09
CA GLU A 316 -12.86 -15.53 8.78
C GLU A 316 -12.94 -14.70 7.49
N GLU A 317 -14.12 -14.68 6.85
CA GLU A 317 -14.41 -13.76 5.74
C GLU A 317 -14.47 -12.30 6.25
N ALA A 318 -13.54 -11.48 5.83
CA ALA A 318 -13.43 -10.08 6.28
C ALA A 318 -13.59 -9.05 5.15
N ARG A 319 -14.10 -9.47 3.98
CA ARG A 319 -14.15 -8.61 2.79
C ARG A 319 -14.93 -7.32 3.00
N THR A 320 -16.06 -7.39 3.67
CA THR A 320 -16.91 -6.22 3.94
C THR A 320 -16.23 -5.30 4.93
N GLN A 321 -15.65 -5.83 6.02
CA GLN A 321 -14.87 -5.06 7.00
C GLN A 321 -13.67 -4.37 6.37
N VAL A 322 -12.92 -5.08 5.52
CA VAL A 322 -11.79 -4.52 4.76
C VAL A 322 -12.25 -3.40 3.81
N SER A 323 -13.44 -3.52 3.22
CA SER A 323 -14.00 -2.44 2.41
C SER A 323 -14.42 -1.24 3.25
N MET A 324 -15.01 -1.47 4.43
CA MET A 324 -15.39 -0.41 5.38
C MET A 324 -14.17 0.38 5.87
N ILE A 325 -13.13 -0.30 6.33
CA ILE A 325 -11.92 0.38 6.83
C ILE A 325 -11.20 1.15 5.72
N LYS A 326 -11.17 0.62 4.49
CA LYS A 326 -10.53 1.32 3.37
C LYS A 326 -11.22 2.65 3.07
N VAL A 327 -12.54 2.69 3.03
CA VAL A 327 -13.29 3.94 2.83
C VAL A 327 -13.10 4.88 4.01
N PHE A 328 -13.37 4.37 5.22
CA PHE A 328 -13.37 5.20 6.42
C PHE A 328 -11.99 5.79 6.71
N ALA A 329 -10.93 4.97 6.67
CA ALA A 329 -9.57 5.42 6.97
C ALA A 329 -9.07 6.49 6.00
N THR A 330 -9.26 6.29 4.68
CA THR A 330 -8.73 7.22 3.68
C THR A 330 -9.48 8.56 3.67
N GLU A 331 -10.77 8.57 3.96
CA GLU A 331 -11.58 9.79 4.05
C GLU A 331 -11.33 10.51 5.38
N MET A 332 -11.28 9.79 6.49
CA MET A 332 -10.96 10.34 7.81
C MET A 332 -9.57 11.00 7.81
N ALA A 333 -8.54 10.30 7.29
CA ALA A 333 -7.20 10.86 7.27
C ALA A 333 -7.10 12.12 6.41
N TRP A 334 -7.77 12.15 5.25
CA TRP A 334 -7.86 13.34 4.43
C TRP A 334 -8.43 14.53 5.22
N ASP A 335 -9.58 14.36 5.88
CA ASP A 335 -10.25 15.45 6.61
C ASP A 335 -9.39 15.95 7.79
N VAL A 336 -8.74 15.05 8.53
CA VAL A 336 -7.87 15.43 9.66
C VAL A 336 -6.65 16.22 9.17
N ILE A 337 -6.02 15.77 8.09
CA ILE A 337 -4.85 16.45 7.51
C ILE A 337 -5.25 17.82 6.94
N ASP A 338 -6.39 17.93 6.25
CA ASP A 338 -6.91 19.18 5.70
C ASP A 338 -7.16 20.21 6.81
N HIS A 339 -7.80 19.81 7.92
CA HIS A 339 -7.98 20.67 9.07
C HIS A 339 -6.65 21.13 9.70
N ALA A 340 -5.65 20.24 9.79
CA ALA A 340 -4.32 20.63 10.25
C ALA A 340 -3.69 21.64 9.29
N MET A 341 -3.69 21.40 7.98
CA MET A 341 -3.19 22.32 6.97
C MET A 341 -3.89 23.70 7.08
N GLN A 342 -5.21 23.71 7.25
CA GLN A 342 -5.99 24.94 7.41
C GLN A 342 -5.56 25.73 8.64
N ALA A 343 -5.32 25.06 9.78
CA ALA A 343 -4.87 25.70 11.01
C ALA A 343 -3.45 26.28 10.90
N PHE A 344 -2.55 25.62 10.19
CA PHE A 344 -1.19 26.10 9.91
C PHE A 344 -1.17 27.26 8.90
N GLY A 345 -2.29 27.49 8.15
CA GLY A 345 -2.39 28.55 7.15
C GLY A 345 -1.41 28.34 5.99
N ALA A 346 -0.76 29.40 5.51
CA ALA A 346 0.16 29.31 4.39
C ALA A 346 1.30 28.32 4.63
N MET A 347 1.80 28.21 5.86
CA MET A 347 2.85 27.24 6.22
C MET A 347 2.40 25.79 5.95
N GLY A 348 1.14 25.45 6.25
CA GLY A 348 0.61 24.10 5.98
C GLY A 348 0.57 23.72 4.49
N MET A 349 0.71 24.69 3.58
CA MET A 349 0.72 24.50 2.13
C MET A 349 2.13 24.40 1.54
N THR A 350 3.17 24.72 2.35
CA THR A 350 4.55 24.72 1.85
C THR A 350 5.16 23.32 1.84
N LYS A 351 6.19 23.15 1.02
CA LYS A 351 7.04 21.93 1.02
C LYS A 351 8.08 21.92 2.15
N GLU A 352 8.05 22.90 3.06
CA GLU A 352 8.86 22.92 4.27
C GLU A 352 8.25 22.07 5.39
N MET A 353 7.00 21.63 5.22
CA MET A 353 6.25 20.82 6.17
C MET A 353 5.69 19.55 5.52
N PRO A 354 5.51 18.47 6.28
CA PRO A 354 5.02 17.20 5.75
C PRO A 354 3.53 17.22 5.41
N LEU A 355 2.72 18.14 5.92
CA LEU A 355 1.26 18.13 5.85
C LEU A 355 0.72 18.04 4.41
N GLN A 356 1.24 18.88 3.50
CA GLN A 356 0.80 18.85 2.10
C GLN A 356 1.15 17.51 1.43
N GLN A 357 2.30 16.89 1.81
CA GLN A 357 2.68 15.59 1.30
C GLN A 357 1.78 14.48 1.85
N MET A 358 1.46 14.52 3.15
CA MET A 358 0.48 13.61 3.75
C MET A 358 -0.89 13.72 3.05
N ALA A 359 -1.34 14.93 2.73
CA ALA A 359 -2.59 15.16 2.00
C ALA A 359 -2.53 14.54 0.60
N ASN A 360 -1.47 14.79 -0.17
CA ASN A 360 -1.29 14.24 -1.51
C ASN A 360 -1.34 12.69 -1.52
N GLU A 361 -0.61 12.06 -0.62
CA GLU A 361 -0.59 10.60 -0.50
C GLU A 361 -1.95 10.04 -0.09
N THR A 362 -2.60 10.67 0.90
CA THR A 362 -3.94 10.24 1.34
C THR A 362 -4.98 10.43 0.24
N ARG A 363 -4.84 11.47 -0.60
CA ARG A 363 -5.72 11.66 -1.77
C ARG A 363 -5.56 10.53 -2.78
N LEU A 364 -4.34 10.07 -3.04
CA LEU A 364 -4.06 8.90 -3.88
C LEU A 364 -4.70 7.63 -3.31
N MET A 365 -4.62 7.44 -1.98
CA MET A 365 -5.16 6.27 -1.29
C MET A 365 -6.68 6.09 -1.45
N ARG A 366 -7.43 7.15 -1.72
CA ARG A 366 -8.86 7.06 -2.03
C ARG A 366 -9.15 6.43 -3.39
N ILE A 367 -8.15 6.32 -4.27
CA ILE A 367 -8.28 5.87 -5.66
C ILE A 367 -7.71 4.46 -5.85
N TYR A 368 -6.45 4.24 -5.48
CA TYR A 368 -5.81 2.94 -5.73
C TYR A 368 -6.30 1.86 -4.75
N GLU A 369 -6.02 0.59 -5.08
CA GLU A 369 -6.55 -0.61 -4.39
C GLU A 369 -8.09 -0.67 -4.37
N GLY A 370 -8.72 -0.06 -5.39
CA GLY A 370 -10.17 0.15 -5.52
C GLY A 370 -10.62 1.49 -4.97
N PRO A 371 -11.29 2.32 -5.80
CA PRO A 371 -11.79 3.61 -5.35
C PRO A 371 -12.89 3.47 -4.29
N SER A 372 -13.08 4.52 -3.48
CA SER A 372 -14.05 4.56 -2.38
C SER A 372 -15.47 4.15 -2.84
N GLU A 373 -15.84 4.49 -4.05
CA GLU A 373 -17.15 4.17 -4.66
C GLU A 373 -17.31 2.66 -4.87
N VAL A 374 -16.26 1.98 -5.34
CA VAL A 374 -16.26 0.51 -5.51
C VAL A 374 -16.40 -0.19 -4.16
N HIS A 375 -15.72 0.30 -3.12
CA HIS A 375 -15.84 -0.27 -1.78
C HIS A 375 -17.24 -0.05 -1.19
N ARG A 376 -17.84 1.13 -1.36
CA ARG A 376 -19.25 1.39 -0.97
C ARG A 376 -20.20 0.47 -1.70
N TRP A 377 -19.98 0.24 -2.99
CA TRP A 377 -20.75 -0.73 -3.76
C TRP A 377 -20.59 -2.16 -3.22
N VAL A 378 -19.37 -2.59 -2.85
CA VAL A 378 -19.12 -3.92 -2.23
C VAL A 378 -19.88 -4.06 -0.92
N ILE A 379 -19.80 -3.06 -0.03
CA ILE A 379 -20.49 -3.05 1.27
C ILE A 379 -22.02 -3.14 1.08
N ALA A 380 -22.56 -2.27 0.22
CA ALA A 380 -24.01 -2.22 -0.02
C ALA A 380 -24.55 -3.53 -0.60
N ARG A 381 -23.84 -4.13 -1.56
CA ARG A 381 -24.26 -5.42 -2.17
C ARG A 381 -24.26 -6.57 -1.16
N ASP A 382 -23.26 -6.60 -0.27
CA ASP A 382 -23.19 -7.62 0.77
C ASP A 382 -24.41 -7.52 1.71
N LEU A 383 -24.64 -6.33 2.25
CA LEU A 383 -25.75 -6.07 3.18
C LEU A 383 -27.14 -6.26 2.55
N LEU A 384 -27.28 -5.98 1.24
CA LEU A 384 -28.52 -6.18 0.51
C LEU A 384 -28.69 -7.62 0.00
N GLY A 385 -27.74 -8.53 0.24
CA GLY A 385 -27.77 -9.90 -0.26
C GLY A 385 -27.77 -10.02 -1.78
N LEU A 386 -27.25 -9.01 -2.50
CA LEU A 386 -27.24 -9.01 -3.96
C LEU A 386 -26.14 -9.94 -4.47
N LYS A 387 -26.55 -11.06 -5.12
CA LYS A 387 -25.61 -11.99 -5.77
C LYS A 387 -24.80 -11.26 -6.85
N ARG A 388 -23.55 -11.70 -7.05
CA ARG A 388 -22.64 -11.23 -8.11
C ARG A 388 -23.08 -11.69 -9.49
#